data_d2c4487bbf22acaf0b7e1d896366cd30
#
_entry.id   d2c4487bbf22acaf0b7e1d896366cd30
#
_cell.length_a   1.000
_cell.length_b   1.000
_cell.length_c   1.000
_cell.angle_alpha   90.00
_cell.angle_beta   90.00
_cell.angle_gamma   90.00
#
_symmetry.space_group_name_H-M   'P 1'
#
loop_
_entity.id
_entity.type
_entity.pdbx_description
1 polymer ?
#
loop_
_entity_poly.entity_id
_entity_poly.type
_entity_poly.pdbx_seq_one_letter_code
_entity_poly.pdbx_strand_id
1 'polypeptide(L)'
;MLEDLGYMYRFSDTSSSEVRGKEIAEGFLSVCEYTGLKGRWQVISEHPKVVCDTGHNVGGWEYISKQLSQVECNKMHIVFGMVEDKDIDGILALLPKNATYYFTKSRNKRSVSENVLKIIGEQQGLIGECYPTVIDAWESAKNAAKPDDFVFIGGSSYVVADFLENSI
;
A
#
# COMPACT_ATOMS: atom_id res chain seq x y z
N MET A 1 -19.76 -6.89 -8.26
CA MET A 1 -18.98 -7.59 -7.22
C MET A 1 -19.62 -7.60 -5.82
N LEU A 2 -20.79 -6.96 -5.61
CA LEU A 2 -21.61 -7.07 -4.38
C LEU A 2 -22.80 -8.02 -4.55
N GLU A 3 -23.08 -8.50 -5.76
CA GLU A 3 -24.20 -9.42 -6.06
C GLU A 3 -23.93 -10.87 -5.63
N ASP A 4 -22.66 -11.27 -5.43
CA ASP A 4 -22.28 -12.64 -5.04
C ASP A 4 -22.36 -12.95 -3.53
N LEU A 5 -22.71 -11.97 -2.69
CA LEU A 5 -22.82 -12.20 -1.25
C LEU A 5 -24.18 -12.73 -0.78
N GLY A 6 -25.08 -13.11 -1.68
CA GLY A 6 -26.32 -13.83 -1.38
C GLY A 6 -27.37 -13.05 -0.57
N TYR A 7 -27.17 -11.76 -0.34
CA TYR A 7 -28.13 -10.88 0.33
C TYR A 7 -28.97 -10.13 -0.71
N MET A 8 -29.97 -10.80 -1.26
CA MET A 8 -31.00 -10.14 -2.06
C MET A 8 -31.91 -9.31 -1.15
N TYR A 9 -31.58 -8.04 -0.93
CA TYR A 9 -32.56 -7.07 -0.45
C TYR A 9 -33.43 -6.62 -1.65
N ARG A 10 -34.70 -6.97 -1.68
CA ARG A 10 -35.68 -6.38 -2.61
C ARG A 10 -35.91 -4.93 -2.18
N PHE A 11 -35.39 -4.00 -2.93
CA PHE A 11 -35.68 -2.58 -2.76
C PHE A 11 -37.02 -2.26 -3.47
N SER A 12 -38.03 -1.91 -2.72
CA SER A 12 -39.36 -1.55 -3.24
C SER A 12 -39.59 -0.03 -3.33
N ASP A 13 -38.57 0.79 -3.00
CA ASP A 13 -38.71 2.25 -2.98
C ASP A 13 -37.41 2.92 -3.44
N THR A 14 -37.47 3.73 -4.52
CA THR A 14 -36.32 4.38 -5.13
C THR A 14 -35.67 5.46 -4.25
N SER A 15 -36.48 6.11 -3.39
CA SER A 15 -35.96 7.12 -2.44
C SER A 15 -35.13 6.49 -1.30
N SER A 16 -35.53 5.26 -0.88
CA SER A 16 -34.78 4.50 0.13
C SER A 16 -33.49 3.87 -0.41
N SER A 17 -33.40 3.61 -1.73
CA SER A 17 -32.22 3.02 -2.36
C SER A 17 -31.03 4.02 -2.45
N GLU A 18 -31.30 5.29 -2.73
CA GLU A 18 -30.27 6.33 -2.75
C GLU A 18 -29.70 6.64 -1.36
N VAL A 19 -30.59 6.71 -0.34
CA VAL A 19 -30.17 6.92 1.04
C VAL A 19 -29.31 5.75 1.53
N ARG A 20 -29.76 4.50 1.31
CA ARG A 20 -28.99 3.31 1.68
C ARG A 20 -27.67 3.18 0.92
N GLY A 21 -27.64 3.60 -0.36
CA GLY A 21 -26.41 3.65 -1.15
C GLY A 21 -25.38 4.59 -0.54
N LYS A 22 -25.79 5.75 -0.02
CA LYS A 22 -24.93 6.68 0.70
C LYS A 22 -24.44 6.13 2.02
N GLU A 23 -25.33 5.56 2.84
CA GLU A 23 -24.97 4.94 4.13
C GLU A 23 -23.98 3.78 3.98
N ILE A 24 -24.16 2.94 2.93
CA ILE A 24 -23.23 1.86 2.59
C ILE A 24 -21.88 2.45 2.17
N ALA A 25 -21.87 3.46 1.31
CA ALA A 25 -20.64 4.13 0.87
C ALA A 25 -19.90 4.78 2.04
N GLU A 26 -20.61 5.48 2.92
CA GLU A 26 -20.05 6.08 4.14
C GLU A 26 -19.49 5.00 5.09
N GLY A 27 -20.20 3.87 5.26
CA GLY A 27 -19.72 2.73 6.03
C GLY A 27 -18.41 2.14 5.48
N PHE A 28 -18.28 2.01 4.15
CA PHE A 28 -17.04 1.58 3.53
C PHE A 28 -15.90 2.60 3.66
N LEU A 29 -16.19 3.89 3.52
CA LEU A 29 -15.21 4.96 3.68
C LEU A 29 -14.69 5.08 5.12
N SER A 30 -15.54 4.78 6.10
CA SER A 30 -15.21 4.89 7.53
C SER A 30 -14.86 3.54 8.18
N VAL A 31 -14.73 2.45 7.39
CA VAL A 31 -14.50 1.10 7.94
C VAL A 31 -13.24 1.04 8.81
N CYS A 32 -12.17 1.69 8.41
CA CYS A 32 -10.91 1.71 9.17
C CYS A 32 -11.07 2.43 10.50
N GLU A 33 -11.83 3.53 10.55
CA GLU A 33 -12.12 4.30 11.75
C GLU A 33 -12.99 3.51 12.74
N TYR A 34 -14.09 2.93 12.25
CA TYR A 34 -15.03 2.20 13.11
C TYR A 34 -14.51 0.85 13.60
N THR A 35 -13.69 0.16 12.80
CA THR A 35 -13.20 -1.19 13.12
C THR A 35 -11.80 -1.21 13.69
N GLY A 36 -11.07 -0.10 13.64
CA GLY A 36 -9.65 -0.05 13.97
C GLY A 36 -8.75 -0.80 12.96
N LEU A 37 -9.27 -1.14 11.77
CA LEU A 37 -8.51 -1.83 10.73
C LEU A 37 -7.38 -0.93 10.23
N LYS A 38 -6.14 -1.38 10.41
CA LYS A 38 -4.93 -0.65 10.01
C LYS A 38 -4.39 -1.11 8.64
N GLY A 39 -3.65 -0.22 7.98
CA GLY A 39 -2.93 -0.54 6.74
C GLY A 39 -3.84 -0.73 5.52
N ARG A 40 -4.89 0.06 5.39
CA ARG A 40 -5.72 0.16 4.18
C ARG A 40 -5.71 1.60 3.69
N TRP A 41 -4.78 1.93 2.80
CA TRP A 41 -4.47 3.29 2.38
C TRP A 41 -4.44 4.26 3.57
N GLN A 42 -3.80 3.79 4.66
CA GLN A 42 -3.78 4.51 5.93
C GLN A 42 -2.80 5.67 5.85
N VAL A 43 -3.31 6.89 6.05
CA VAL A 43 -2.48 8.09 6.16
C VAL A 43 -1.85 8.14 7.55
N ILE A 44 -0.54 8.28 7.60
CA ILE A 44 0.28 8.34 8.83
C ILE A 44 0.71 9.79 9.11
N SER A 45 1.02 10.55 8.06
CA SER A 45 1.43 11.95 8.12
C SER A 45 0.98 12.68 6.87
N GLU A 46 0.78 13.99 6.97
CA GLU A 46 0.37 14.83 5.82
C GLU A 46 1.55 15.60 5.20
N HIS A 47 2.66 15.85 5.93
CA HIS A 47 3.81 16.61 5.44
C HIS A 47 5.14 16.01 5.92
N PRO A 48 5.87 15.25 5.10
CA PRO A 48 5.44 14.67 3.83
C PRO A 48 4.24 13.77 4.01
N LYS A 49 3.43 13.61 2.96
CA LYS A 49 2.32 12.66 3.03
C LYS A 49 2.85 11.24 3.04
N VAL A 50 2.55 10.53 4.11
CA VAL A 50 2.99 9.15 4.32
C VAL A 50 1.77 8.25 4.38
N VAL A 51 1.75 7.23 3.52
CA VAL A 51 0.64 6.27 3.42
C VAL A 51 1.19 4.85 3.51
N CYS A 52 0.48 3.96 4.20
CA CYS A 52 0.78 2.53 4.16
C CYS A 52 -0.43 1.71 3.71
N ASP A 53 -0.17 0.61 2.97
CA ASP A 53 -1.19 -0.34 2.54
C ASP A 53 -0.67 -1.78 2.57
N THR A 54 -1.50 -2.70 3.06
CA THR A 54 -1.18 -4.13 3.21
C THR A 54 -1.45 -4.96 1.95
N GLY A 55 -1.71 -4.34 0.81
CA GLY A 55 -1.85 -5.02 -0.48
C GLY A 55 -0.63 -5.91 -0.77
N HIS A 56 -0.89 -7.18 -1.12
CA HIS A 56 0.15 -8.21 -1.21
C HIS A 56 -0.06 -9.20 -2.37
N ASN A 57 -0.98 -8.92 -3.28
CA ASN A 57 -1.24 -9.71 -4.48
C ASN A 57 -1.48 -8.80 -5.68
N VAL A 58 -1.42 -9.36 -6.90
CA VAL A 58 -1.54 -8.60 -8.16
C VAL A 58 -2.83 -7.79 -8.19
N GLY A 59 -4.00 -8.40 -7.89
CA GLY A 59 -5.29 -7.69 -7.90
C GLY A 59 -5.34 -6.50 -6.94
N GLY A 60 -4.76 -6.63 -5.73
CA GLY A 60 -4.63 -5.51 -4.80
C GLY A 60 -3.71 -4.41 -5.35
N TRP A 61 -2.59 -4.81 -5.99
CA TRP A 61 -1.63 -3.88 -6.57
C TRP A 61 -2.13 -3.16 -7.82
N GLU A 62 -3.05 -3.70 -8.58
CA GLU A 62 -3.75 -2.98 -9.66
C GLU A 62 -4.47 -1.72 -9.12
N TYR A 63 -5.15 -1.84 -7.96
CA TYR A 63 -5.80 -0.71 -7.31
C TYR A 63 -4.80 0.26 -6.69
N ILE A 64 -3.80 -0.24 -5.95
CA ILE A 64 -2.76 0.59 -5.30
C ILE A 64 -1.98 1.37 -6.36
N SER A 65 -1.54 0.72 -7.44
CA SER A 65 -0.83 1.37 -8.55
C SER A 65 -1.65 2.49 -9.18
N LYS A 66 -2.95 2.27 -9.38
CA LYS A 66 -3.86 3.30 -9.87
C LYS A 66 -3.98 4.47 -8.88
N GLN A 67 -4.07 4.21 -7.59
CA GLN A 67 -4.09 5.26 -6.57
C GLN A 67 -2.76 6.03 -6.55
N LEU A 68 -1.61 5.33 -6.58
CA LEU A 68 -0.29 5.95 -6.65
C LEU A 68 -0.12 6.84 -7.87
N SER A 69 -0.67 6.44 -9.04
CA SER A 69 -0.60 7.24 -10.26
C SER A 69 -1.40 8.55 -10.21
N GLN A 70 -2.32 8.68 -9.26
CA GLN A 70 -3.15 9.87 -9.05
C GLN A 70 -2.60 10.79 -7.95
N VAL A 71 -1.51 10.40 -7.28
CA VAL A 71 -0.90 11.22 -6.23
C VAL A 71 -0.11 12.35 -6.87
N GLU A 72 -0.48 13.58 -6.54
CA GLU A 72 0.30 14.77 -6.89
C GLU A 72 1.39 15.00 -5.84
N CYS A 73 2.65 14.91 -6.25
CA CYS A 73 3.81 15.12 -5.38
C CYS A 73 5.04 15.50 -6.22
N ASN A 74 6.06 16.10 -5.58
CA ASN A 74 7.32 16.40 -6.24
C ASN A 74 8.14 15.14 -6.50
N LYS A 75 8.29 14.29 -5.47
CA LYS A 75 8.94 12.98 -5.57
C LYS A 75 8.12 11.93 -4.82
N MET A 76 8.14 10.73 -5.36
CA MET A 76 7.55 9.55 -4.72
C MET A 76 8.65 8.64 -4.19
N HIS A 77 8.53 8.27 -2.92
CA HIS A 77 9.40 7.33 -2.23
C HIS A 77 8.60 6.09 -1.86
N ILE A 78 9.11 4.90 -2.16
CA ILE A 78 8.38 3.64 -1.93
C ILE A 78 9.25 2.68 -1.12
N VAL A 79 8.87 2.46 0.14
CA VAL A 79 9.42 1.40 1.01
C VAL A 79 8.68 0.12 0.67
N PHE A 80 9.40 -0.87 0.12
CA PHE A 80 8.79 -2.05 -0.48
C PHE A 80 9.47 -3.35 -0.06
N GLY A 81 8.65 -4.30 0.40
CA GLY A 81 9.10 -5.65 0.71
C GLY A 81 7.98 -6.67 0.56
N MET A 82 8.33 -7.91 0.20
CA MET A 82 7.38 -8.98 -0.11
C MET A 82 7.69 -10.30 0.60
N VAL A 83 6.77 -11.25 0.48
CA VAL A 83 6.94 -12.65 0.89
C VAL A 83 7.00 -13.58 -0.32
N GLU A 84 7.70 -14.72 -0.18
CA GLU A 84 8.07 -15.64 -1.26
C GLU A 84 6.89 -16.30 -1.98
N ASP A 85 5.73 -16.43 -1.32
CA ASP A 85 4.54 -17.12 -1.85
C ASP A 85 3.67 -16.25 -2.76
N LYS A 86 4.18 -15.11 -3.24
CA LYS A 86 3.46 -14.17 -4.10
C LYS A 86 4.09 -14.03 -5.49
N ASP A 87 3.28 -13.56 -6.42
CA ASP A 87 3.74 -13.20 -7.77
C ASP A 87 4.52 -11.88 -7.72
N ILE A 88 5.84 -12.00 -7.47
CA ILE A 88 6.73 -10.86 -7.31
C ILE A 88 6.86 -10.10 -8.63
N ASP A 89 7.08 -10.79 -9.73
CA ASP A 89 7.25 -10.19 -11.06
C ASP A 89 6.00 -9.43 -11.49
N GLY A 90 4.81 -10.02 -11.32
CA GLY A 90 3.53 -9.40 -11.64
C GLY A 90 3.28 -8.14 -10.81
N ILE A 91 3.66 -8.12 -9.53
CA ILE A 91 3.51 -6.94 -8.68
C ILE A 91 4.53 -5.86 -9.04
N LEU A 92 5.82 -6.21 -9.20
CA LEU A 92 6.86 -5.22 -9.53
C LEU A 92 6.62 -4.57 -10.90
N ALA A 93 5.99 -5.28 -11.85
CA ALA A 93 5.60 -4.72 -13.14
C ALA A 93 4.57 -3.59 -13.03
N LEU A 94 3.72 -3.61 -11.99
CA LEU A 94 2.68 -2.61 -11.74
C LEU A 94 3.20 -1.36 -11.01
N LEU A 95 4.40 -1.41 -10.44
CA LEU A 95 4.95 -0.33 -9.63
C LEU A 95 5.35 0.91 -10.46
N PRO A 96 5.17 2.15 -9.92
CA PRO A 96 5.55 3.39 -10.59
C PRO A 96 7.04 3.44 -10.93
N LYS A 97 7.38 3.73 -12.20
CA LYS A 97 8.79 3.80 -12.63
C LYS A 97 9.48 5.11 -12.25
N ASN A 98 8.71 6.14 -11.93
CA ASN A 98 9.19 7.48 -11.56
C ASN A 98 9.31 7.68 -10.03
N ALA A 99 9.46 6.60 -9.28
CA ALA A 99 9.64 6.62 -7.82
C ALA A 99 11.06 6.20 -7.43
N THR A 100 11.48 6.58 -6.21
CA THR A 100 12.70 6.08 -5.55
C THR A 100 12.32 4.94 -4.64
N TYR A 101 12.95 3.76 -4.80
CA TYR A 101 12.65 2.55 -4.05
C TYR A 101 13.62 2.33 -2.90
N TYR A 102 13.06 1.87 -1.78
CA TYR A 102 13.75 1.42 -0.59
C TYR A 102 13.37 -0.03 -0.39
N PHE A 103 14.10 -0.93 -1.07
CA PHE A 103 13.84 -2.37 -1.01
C PHE A 103 14.23 -2.92 0.35
N THR A 104 13.31 -3.63 0.99
CA THR A 104 13.50 -4.13 2.34
C THR A 104 12.85 -5.48 2.56
N LYS A 105 13.07 -6.06 3.73
CA LYS A 105 12.38 -7.28 4.18
C LYS A 105 11.82 -7.09 5.58
N SER A 106 10.69 -7.72 5.84
CA SER A 106 10.13 -7.80 7.20
C SER A 106 10.86 -8.86 8.04
N ARG A 107 10.62 -8.84 9.34
CA ARG A 107 11.12 -9.86 10.28
C ARG A 107 10.53 -11.27 10.05
N ASN A 108 9.55 -11.40 9.16
CA ASN A 108 8.93 -12.68 8.83
C ASN A 108 9.92 -13.58 8.09
N LYS A 109 9.99 -14.88 8.46
CA LYS A 109 10.91 -15.87 7.86
C LYS A 109 10.66 -16.14 6.37
N ARG A 110 9.44 -15.83 5.86
CA ARG A 110 9.09 -15.97 4.44
C ARG A 110 9.36 -14.72 3.63
N SER A 111 9.99 -13.70 4.22
CA SER A 111 10.32 -12.47 3.50
C SER A 111 11.35 -12.72 2.43
N VAL A 112 11.09 -12.21 1.23
CA VAL A 112 12.06 -12.17 0.15
C VAL A 112 13.21 -11.24 0.56
N SER A 113 14.45 -11.64 0.23
CA SER A 113 15.61 -10.79 0.47
C SER A 113 15.49 -9.46 -0.30
N GLU A 114 15.83 -8.38 0.35
CA GLU A 114 15.90 -7.04 -0.23
C GLU A 114 16.78 -6.98 -1.49
N ASN A 115 17.86 -7.76 -1.52
CA ASN A 115 18.76 -7.83 -2.67
C ASN A 115 18.08 -8.52 -3.87
N VAL A 116 17.29 -9.57 -3.64
CA VAL A 116 16.52 -10.25 -4.68
C VAL A 116 15.45 -9.32 -5.25
N LEU A 117 14.72 -8.60 -4.37
CA LEU A 117 13.73 -7.62 -4.80
C LEU A 117 14.35 -6.49 -5.64
N LYS A 118 15.54 -6.00 -5.24
CA LYS A 118 16.26 -4.98 -6.03
C LYS A 118 16.61 -5.50 -7.41
N ILE A 119 17.19 -6.70 -7.52
CA ILE A 119 17.60 -7.30 -8.81
C ILE A 119 16.39 -7.43 -9.75
N ILE A 120 15.28 -7.99 -9.26
CA ILE A 120 14.05 -8.13 -10.08
C ILE A 120 13.47 -6.75 -10.40
N GLY A 121 13.47 -5.83 -9.42
CA GLY A 121 12.99 -4.45 -9.60
C GLY A 121 13.77 -3.68 -10.68
N GLU A 122 15.10 -3.80 -10.69
CA GLU A 122 15.96 -3.17 -11.72
C GLU A 122 15.63 -3.70 -13.13
N GLN A 123 15.34 -5.00 -13.27
CA GLN A 123 14.87 -5.58 -14.54
C GLN A 123 13.53 -5.01 -15.00
N GLN A 124 12.70 -4.55 -14.06
CA GLN A 124 11.43 -3.87 -14.32
C GLN A 124 11.57 -2.34 -14.43
N GLY A 125 12.81 -1.80 -14.36
CA GLY A 125 13.09 -0.37 -14.44
C GLY A 125 12.83 0.42 -13.16
N LEU A 126 12.77 -0.25 -12.01
CA LEU A 126 12.66 0.39 -10.68
C LEU A 126 14.06 0.76 -10.19
N ILE A 127 14.21 1.97 -9.65
CA ILE A 127 15.49 2.49 -9.18
C ILE A 127 15.46 2.68 -7.66
N GLY A 128 16.40 2.06 -6.95
CA GLY A 128 16.43 2.16 -5.50
C GLY A 128 17.58 1.41 -4.84
N GLU A 129 17.61 1.45 -3.51
CA GLU A 129 18.63 0.81 -2.67
C GLU A 129 18.04 -0.22 -1.72
N CYS A 130 18.91 -1.11 -1.20
CA CYS A 130 18.55 -2.17 -0.26
C CYS A 130 18.75 -1.73 1.18
N TYR A 131 17.83 -2.17 2.05
CA TYR A 131 17.86 -1.91 3.49
C TYR A 131 17.55 -3.20 4.26
N PRO A 132 18.33 -3.53 5.30
CA PRO A 132 18.22 -4.81 5.99
C PRO A 132 16.92 -4.95 6.80
N THR A 133 16.31 -3.83 7.20
CA THR A 133 15.05 -3.81 7.94
C THR A 133 14.08 -2.77 7.39
N VAL A 134 12.78 -2.95 7.69
CA VAL A 134 11.73 -1.99 7.32
C VAL A 134 12.01 -0.62 7.94
N ILE A 135 12.55 -0.58 9.15
CA ILE A 135 12.84 0.66 9.86
C ILE A 135 13.99 1.40 9.21
N ASP A 136 15.07 0.72 8.84
CA ASP A 136 16.18 1.35 8.12
C ASP A 136 15.72 1.95 6.79
N ALA A 137 14.87 1.23 6.05
CA ALA A 137 14.28 1.70 4.80
C ALA A 137 13.39 2.93 5.03
N TRP A 138 12.54 2.88 6.04
CA TRP A 138 11.67 3.99 6.42
C TRP A 138 12.45 5.24 6.83
N GLU A 139 13.43 5.10 7.73
CA GLU A 139 14.25 6.24 8.19
C GLU A 139 15.03 6.87 7.03
N SER A 140 15.53 6.05 6.10
CA SER A 140 16.19 6.55 4.90
C SER A 140 15.21 7.30 3.99
N ALA A 141 14.01 6.77 3.75
CA ALA A 141 12.97 7.43 2.96
C ALA A 141 12.52 8.73 3.61
N LYS A 142 12.26 8.72 4.91
CA LYS A 142 11.85 9.88 5.72
C LYS A 142 12.89 11.01 5.67
N ASN A 143 14.18 10.67 5.82
CA ASN A 143 15.26 11.65 5.78
C ASN A 143 15.47 12.24 4.36
N ALA A 144 15.14 11.51 3.31
CA ALA A 144 15.24 11.97 1.93
C ALA A 144 14.02 12.80 1.49
N ALA A 145 12.86 12.55 2.08
CA ALA A 145 11.59 13.18 1.69
C ALA A 145 11.49 14.63 2.17
N LYS A 146 10.98 15.49 1.30
CA LYS A 146 10.62 16.88 1.59
C LYS A 146 9.12 17.00 1.90
N PRO A 147 8.64 18.13 2.45
CA PRO A 147 7.23 18.31 2.81
C PRO A 147 6.23 18.05 1.67
N ASP A 148 6.60 18.35 0.40
CA ASP A 148 5.76 18.15 -0.78
C ASP A 148 6.02 16.81 -1.50
N ASP A 149 6.78 15.91 -0.90
CA ASP A 149 7.00 14.57 -1.39
C ASP A 149 5.94 13.60 -0.82
N PHE A 150 5.86 12.43 -1.41
CA PHE A 150 4.97 11.35 -0.99
C PHE A 150 5.78 10.10 -0.63
N VAL A 151 5.46 9.49 0.50
CA VAL A 151 6.09 8.23 0.93
C VAL A 151 5.03 7.14 1.04
N PHE A 152 5.25 6.02 0.36
CA PHE A 152 4.40 4.84 0.46
C PHE A 152 5.16 3.70 1.13
N ILE A 153 4.49 2.97 2.03
CA ILE A 153 5.03 1.77 2.68
C ILE A 153 4.11 0.59 2.39
N GLY A 154 4.63 -0.48 1.78
CA GLY A 154 3.80 -1.62 1.43
C GLY A 154 4.50 -2.81 0.80
N GLY A 155 3.71 -3.62 0.06
CA GLY A 155 4.13 -4.86 -0.59
C GLY A 155 3.76 -6.11 0.20
N SER A 156 3.67 -6.00 1.54
CA SER A 156 3.28 -7.10 2.42
C SER A 156 2.64 -6.57 3.70
N SER A 157 1.67 -7.29 4.24
CA SER A 157 1.11 -7.01 5.57
C SER A 157 2.17 -7.04 6.68
N TYR A 158 3.20 -7.86 6.53
CA TYR A 158 4.32 -7.94 7.48
C TYR A 158 5.21 -6.70 7.45
N VAL A 159 5.43 -6.12 6.27
CA VAL A 159 6.17 -4.85 6.13
C VAL A 159 5.41 -3.72 6.82
N VAL A 160 4.11 -3.63 6.57
CA VAL A 160 3.26 -2.63 7.22
C VAL A 160 3.18 -2.83 8.74
N ALA A 161 3.11 -4.09 9.21
CA ALA A 161 3.12 -4.39 10.65
C ALA A 161 4.44 -3.93 11.30
N ASP A 162 5.59 -4.32 10.73
CA ASP A 162 6.91 -3.91 11.23
C ASP A 162 7.07 -2.39 11.26
N PHE A 163 6.53 -1.69 10.24
CA PHE A 163 6.51 -0.24 10.20
C PHE A 163 5.65 0.36 11.32
N LEU A 164 4.39 -0.08 11.45
CA LEU A 164 3.44 0.49 12.42
C LEU A 164 3.83 0.21 13.88
N GLU A 165 4.49 -0.93 14.16
CA GLU A 165 4.96 -1.27 15.51
C GLU A 165 6.12 -0.38 15.99
N ASN A 166 6.90 0.22 15.08
CA ASN A 166 8.15 0.90 15.43
C ASN A 166 8.18 2.38 15.02
N SER A 167 7.13 2.88 14.37
CA SER A 167 7.09 4.25 13.81
C SER A 167 6.00 5.14 14.43
N ILE A 168 5.22 4.62 15.37
CA ILE A 168 4.13 5.33 16.06
C ILE A 168 4.38 5.30 17.56
#